data_92ef6313dc586c7b90c1c47e9da1e304
#
_entry.id   92ef6313dc586c7b90c1c47e9da1e304
#
_cell.length_a   1.000
_cell.length_b   1.000
_cell.length_c   1.000
_cell.angle_alpha   90.00
_cell.angle_beta   90.00
_cell.angle_gamma   90.00
#
_symmetry.space_group_name_H-M   'P 1'
#
loop_
_entity.id
_entity.type
_entity.pdbx_description
1 polymer ?
#
loop_
_entity_poly.entity_id
_entity_poly.type
_entity_poly.pdbx_seq_one_letter_code
_entity_poly.pdbx_strand_id
1 'polypeptide(L)'
;LVGSEMCIRDRLKGVFKTWFIPNFKNAGSKLFWLIVIGTIPAVIAGLALKSYGMEWLRDSRIIGWTILGFGIVLFIADKLGMTIRQIKHLTALDALLIGLAQCLALIPGTSRSGITITMGRFLGMERREAAKFAMLLSIPTIAAAGMLVGWELYTTGNFQEIIYAMDGITYSFIFSILAIYIIMWWLKKSTFLPFVVYRLCLGTYLLLNSYGY
;
A
#
# COMPACT_ATOMS: atom_id res chain seq x y z
N LEU A 1 -6.23 -26.88 -3.58
CA LEU A 1 -7.15 -25.91 -2.94
C LEU A 1 -7.22 -26.07 -1.41
N VAL A 2 -7.22 -27.30 -0.89
CA VAL A 2 -7.30 -27.59 0.58
C VAL A 2 -6.08 -27.06 1.37
N GLY A 3 -4.90 -27.04 0.78
CA GLY A 3 -3.68 -26.55 1.45
C GLY A 3 -3.63 -25.03 1.67
N SER A 4 -4.34 -24.22 0.86
CA SER A 4 -4.35 -22.77 0.99
C SER A 4 -5.30 -22.29 2.09
N GLU A 5 -6.42 -22.93 2.26
CA GLU A 5 -7.41 -22.58 3.29
C GLU A 5 -6.94 -22.95 4.71
N MET A 6 -6.29 -24.11 4.85
CA MET A 6 -5.69 -24.53 6.12
C MET A 6 -4.59 -23.54 6.56
N CYS A 7 -3.79 -23.04 5.62
CA CYS A 7 -2.75 -22.04 5.88
C CYS A 7 -3.31 -20.67 6.31
N ILE A 8 -4.47 -20.25 5.78
CA ILE A 8 -5.14 -18.99 6.16
C ILE A 8 -5.78 -19.14 7.54
N ARG A 9 -6.47 -20.23 7.79
CA ARG A 9 -7.11 -20.51 9.08
C ARG A 9 -6.12 -20.64 10.23
N ASP A 10 -4.99 -21.28 10.00
CA ASP A 10 -3.93 -21.42 11.02
C ASP A 10 -3.20 -20.10 11.29
N ARG A 11 -3.05 -19.27 10.25
CA ARG A 11 -2.52 -17.90 10.41
C ARG A 11 -3.48 -17.01 11.21
N LEU A 12 -4.79 -17.08 10.95
CA LEU A 12 -5.79 -16.32 11.70
C LEU A 12 -5.88 -16.80 13.16
N LYS A 13 -5.86 -18.11 13.41
CA LYS A 13 -5.82 -18.66 14.77
C LYS A 13 -4.54 -18.27 15.52
N GLY A 14 -3.40 -18.19 14.83
CA GLY A 14 -2.14 -17.71 15.39
C GLY A 14 -2.21 -16.24 15.81
N VAL A 15 -2.86 -15.40 15.00
CA VAL A 15 -3.11 -13.98 15.29
C VAL A 15 -3.97 -13.82 16.55
N PHE A 16 -5.08 -14.53 16.65
CA PHE A 16 -5.98 -14.42 17.82
C PHE A 16 -5.36 -14.94 19.14
N LYS A 17 -4.50 -15.95 19.07
CA LYS A 17 -3.92 -16.59 20.26
C LYS A 17 -2.68 -15.85 20.82
N THR A 18 -2.06 -14.95 20.04
CA THR A 18 -0.82 -14.25 20.42
C THR A 18 -0.91 -12.73 20.24
N TRP A 19 -2.10 -12.17 20.35
CA TRP A 19 -2.39 -10.73 20.16
C TRP A 19 -1.49 -9.78 20.98
N PHE A 20 -1.04 -10.22 22.14
CA PHE A 20 -0.29 -9.37 23.09
C PHE A 20 1.21 -9.71 23.23
N ILE A 21 1.69 -10.81 22.66
CA ILE A 21 3.09 -11.22 22.81
C ILE A 21 3.73 -11.41 21.43
N PRO A 22 4.79 -10.65 21.07
CA PRO A 22 5.48 -10.80 19.79
C PRO A 22 6.17 -12.17 19.71
N ASN A 23 5.47 -13.16 19.19
CA ASN A 23 6.02 -14.49 18.98
C ASN A 23 6.45 -14.65 17.52
N PHE A 24 7.72 -14.32 17.24
CA PHE A 24 8.30 -14.44 15.91
C PHE A 24 8.56 -15.89 15.45
N LYS A 25 8.30 -16.89 16.30
CA LYS A 25 8.40 -18.31 15.93
C LYS A 25 7.22 -18.78 15.09
N ASN A 26 6.03 -18.18 15.25
CA ASN A 26 4.84 -18.47 14.45
C ASN A 26 4.76 -17.56 13.23
N ALA A 27 4.68 -18.14 12.03
CA ALA A 27 4.63 -17.39 10.76
C ALA A 27 3.50 -16.33 10.70
N GLY A 28 2.35 -16.63 11.28
CA GLY A 28 1.21 -15.71 11.34
C GLY A 28 1.43 -14.55 12.31
N SER A 29 1.94 -14.83 13.51
CA SER A 29 2.27 -13.81 14.50
C SER A 29 3.40 -12.91 14.01
N LYS A 30 4.43 -13.49 13.39
CA LYS A 30 5.52 -12.73 12.76
C LYS A 30 4.98 -11.75 11.71
N LEU A 31 4.13 -12.22 10.79
CA LEU A 31 3.55 -11.38 9.74
C LEU A 31 2.72 -10.23 10.33
N PHE A 32 1.90 -10.50 11.34
CA PHE A 32 1.11 -9.49 12.04
C PHE A 32 2.00 -8.38 12.59
N TRP A 33 3.06 -8.74 13.34
CA TRP A 33 3.97 -7.76 13.92
C TRP A 33 4.77 -6.98 12.87
N LEU A 34 5.15 -7.61 11.76
CA LEU A 34 5.78 -6.92 10.64
C LEU A 34 4.85 -5.87 10.02
N ILE A 35 3.55 -6.18 9.90
CA ILE A 35 2.55 -5.22 9.41
C ILE A 35 2.38 -4.07 10.41
N VAL A 36 2.30 -4.35 11.71
CA VAL A 36 2.22 -3.31 12.75
C VAL A 36 3.44 -2.38 12.70
N ILE A 37 4.65 -2.94 12.70
CA ILE A 37 5.90 -2.17 12.64
C ILE A 37 5.95 -1.31 11.38
N GLY A 38 5.60 -1.86 10.22
CA GLY A 38 5.58 -1.13 8.96
C GLY A 38 4.48 -0.07 8.86
N THR A 39 3.42 -0.18 9.68
CA THR A 39 2.32 0.81 9.69
C THR A 39 2.66 2.04 10.53
N ILE A 40 3.38 1.89 11.64
CA ILE A 40 3.66 2.96 12.60
C ILE A 40 4.25 4.22 11.95
N PRO A 41 5.31 4.17 11.11
CA PRO A 41 5.88 5.37 10.51
C PRO A 41 4.88 6.16 9.69
N ALA A 42 4.07 5.48 8.87
CA ALA A 42 3.09 6.12 8.00
C ALA A 42 1.95 6.77 8.79
N VAL A 43 1.51 6.16 9.90
CA VAL A 43 0.49 6.74 10.78
C VAL A 43 1.02 7.99 11.46
N ILE A 44 2.24 7.92 12.04
CA ILE A 44 2.87 9.09 12.67
C ILE A 44 3.05 10.24 11.67
N ALA A 45 3.58 9.94 10.49
CA ALA A 45 3.78 10.93 9.45
C ALA A 45 2.45 11.52 8.95
N GLY A 46 1.39 10.71 8.80
CA GLY A 46 0.07 11.17 8.38
C GLY A 46 -0.59 12.10 9.42
N LEU A 47 -0.47 11.76 10.71
CA LEU A 47 -0.98 12.61 11.79
C LEU A 47 -0.21 13.93 11.88
N ALA A 48 1.12 13.90 11.78
CA ALA A 48 1.95 15.10 11.78
C ALA A 48 1.60 16.02 10.58
N LEU A 49 1.45 15.45 9.40
CA LEU A 49 1.13 16.21 8.18
C LEU A 49 -0.27 16.82 8.19
N LYS A 50 -1.24 16.19 8.85
CA LYS A 50 -2.59 16.77 9.03
C LYS A 50 -2.52 18.13 9.75
N SER A 51 -1.54 18.33 10.63
CA SER A 51 -1.34 19.56 11.39
C SER A 51 -0.70 20.70 10.59
N TYR A 52 0.05 20.40 9.52
CA TYR A 52 0.84 21.40 8.78
C TYR A 52 0.16 21.93 7.50
N GLY A 53 -0.99 21.39 7.12
CA GLY A 53 -1.68 21.75 5.87
C GLY A 53 -0.84 21.38 4.63
N MET A 54 -1.41 20.61 3.70
CA MET A 54 -0.67 20.08 2.55
C MET A 54 -1.31 20.50 1.22
N GLU A 55 -2.00 21.64 1.19
CA GLU A 55 -2.71 22.10 -0.02
C GLU A 55 -1.77 22.33 -1.20
N TRP A 56 -0.56 22.85 -0.95
CA TRP A 56 0.46 23.05 -1.96
C TRP A 56 0.95 21.76 -2.64
N LEU A 57 0.88 20.60 -1.98
CA LEU A 57 1.24 19.30 -2.57
C LEU A 57 0.19 18.78 -3.57
N ARG A 58 -1.00 19.39 -3.60
CA ARG A 58 -2.08 19.01 -4.53
C ARG A 58 -1.97 19.69 -5.90
N ASP A 59 -0.92 20.48 -6.13
CA ASP A 59 -0.65 21.04 -7.45
C ASP A 59 -0.44 19.91 -8.48
N SER A 60 -1.13 20.03 -9.62
CA SER A 60 -1.05 19.06 -10.73
C SER A 60 0.36 18.84 -11.24
N ARG A 61 1.24 19.85 -11.13
CA ARG A 61 2.67 19.78 -11.49
C ARG A 61 3.40 18.82 -10.56
N ILE A 62 3.22 18.99 -9.25
CA ILE A 62 3.84 18.12 -8.25
C ILE A 62 3.35 16.68 -8.45
N ILE A 63 2.04 16.48 -8.64
CA ILE A 63 1.44 15.18 -8.91
C ILE A 63 2.02 14.55 -10.17
N GLY A 64 2.16 15.30 -11.25
CA GLY A 64 2.76 14.82 -12.50
C GLY A 64 4.20 14.34 -12.31
N TRP A 65 5.05 15.16 -11.67
CA TRP A 65 6.44 14.80 -11.38
C TRP A 65 6.57 13.61 -10.43
N THR A 66 5.74 13.51 -9.41
CA THR A 66 5.76 12.37 -8.48
C THR A 66 5.31 11.08 -9.16
N ILE A 67 4.28 11.11 -10.01
CA ILE A 67 3.85 9.94 -10.79
C ILE A 67 5.00 9.45 -11.68
N LEU A 68 5.65 10.34 -12.43
CA LEU A 68 6.79 10.00 -13.30
C LEU A 68 7.96 9.46 -12.50
N GLY A 69 8.43 10.22 -11.51
CA GLY A 69 9.61 9.88 -10.73
C GLY A 69 9.47 8.51 -10.03
N PHE A 70 8.38 8.30 -9.31
CA PHE A 70 8.15 7.00 -8.66
C PHE A 70 7.77 5.88 -9.63
N GLY A 71 7.29 6.19 -10.84
CA GLY A 71 7.16 5.23 -11.93
C GLY A 71 8.53 4.70 -12.39
N ILE A 72 9.48 5.60 -12.59
CA ILE A 72 10.86 5.24 -12.96
C ILE A 72 11.55 4.47 -11.83
N VAL A 73 11.40 4.91 -10.57
CA VAL A 73 12.00 4.22 -9.41
C VAL A 73 11.45 2.79 -9.27
N LEU A 74 10.15 2.59 -9.50
CA LEU A 74 9.55 1.25 -9.52
C LEU A 74 10.15 0.39 -10.64
N PHE A 75 10.36 0.95 -11.84
CA PHE A 75 10.99 0.23 -12.95
C PHE A 75 12.41 -0.21 -12.60
N ILE A 76 13.21 0.69 -12.03
CA ILE A 76 14.59 0.41 -11.60
C ILE A 76 14.58 -0.70 -10.54
N ALA A 77 13.73 -0.59 -9.52
CA ALA A 77 13.61 -1.57 -8.46
C ALA A 77 13.18 -2.94 -8.99
N ASP A 78 12.27 -2.97 -9.99
CA ASP A 78 11.83 -4.23 -10.59
C ASP A 78 12.90 -4.90 -11.44
N LYS A 79 13.77 -4.12 -12.09
CA LYS A 79 14.89 -4.62 -12.90
C LYS A 79 16.09 -5.05 -12.06
N LEU A 80 16.46 -4.24 -11.06
CA LEU A 80 17.64 -4.49 -10.22
C LEU A 80 17.35 -5.42 -9.04
N GLY A 81 16.09 -5.47 -8.58
CA GLY A 81 15.70 -6.27 -7.42
C GLY A 81 15.90 -7.76 -7.64
N MET A 82 16.74 -8.39 -6.84
CA MET A 82 16.86 -9.85 -6.80
C MET A 82 15.51 -10.46 -6.37
N THR A 83 15.11 -11.59 -7.01
CA THR A 83 13.82 -12.27 -6.78
C THR A 83 14.00 -13.50 -5.89
N ILE A 84 14.56 -13.34 -4.68
CA ILE A 84 14.95 -14.48 -3.85
C ILE A 84 14.19 -14.52 -2.53
N ARG A 85 13.77 -13.34 -1.99
CA ARG A 85 13.20 -13.25 -0.66
C ARG A 85 11.67 -13.34 -0.68
N GLN A 86 11.13 -14.14 0.21
CA GLN A 86 9.68 -14.25 0.46
C GLN A 86 9.34 -13.53 1.77
N ILE A 87 8.05 -13.31 2.02
CA ILE A 87 7.56 -12.66 3.26
C ILE A 87 8.10 -13.36 4.53
N LYS A 88 8.26 -14.68 4.50
CA LYS A 88 8.83 -15.43 5.64
C LYS A 88 10.26 -15.03 6.02
N HIS A 89 11.03 -14.47 5.09
CA HIS A 89 12.41 -14.04 5.30
C HIS A 89 12.51 -12.57 5.76
N LEU A 90 11.40 -11.82 5.78
CA LEU A 90 11.41 -10.44 6.23
C LEU A 90 11.76 -10.34 7.73
N THR A 91 12.53 -9.33 8.04
CA THR A 91 12.90 -8.93 9.41
C THR A 91 12.08 -7.73 9.85
N ALA A 92 12.12 -7.38 11.13
CA ALA A 92 11.50 -6.16 11.64
C ALA A 92 12.09 -4.89 11.00
N LEU A 93 13.40 -4.90 10.71
CA LEU A 93 14.07 -3.80 10.03
C LEU A 93 13.55 -3.64 8.58
N ASP A 94 13.38 -4.75 7.85
CA ASP A 94 12.80 -4.70 6.50
C ASP A 94 11.40 -4.09 6.53
N ALA A 95 10.56 -4.49 7.49
CA ALA A 95 9.21 -3.95 7.66
C ALA A 95 9.23 -2.46 8.00
N LEU A 96 10.16 -2.03 8.85
CA LEU A 96 10.34 -0.62 9.20
C LEU A 96 10.78 0.20 7.98
N LEU A 97 11.73 -0.30 7.18
CA LEU A 97 12.19 0.37 5.95
C LEU A 97 11.06 0.51 4.93
N ILE A 98 10.22 -0.54 4.76
CA ILE A 98 9.02 -0.46 3.90
C ILE A 98 8.02 0.56 4.47
N GLY A 99 7.86 0.60 5.78
CA GLY A 99 7.00 1.58 6.47
C GLY A 99 7.49 3.02 6.33
N LEU A 100 8.79 3.26 6.42
CA LEU A 100 9.39 4.56 6.15
C LEU A 100 9.20 4.98 4.70
N ALA A 101 9.42 4.07 3.76
CA ALA A 101 9.11 4.31 2.35
C ALA A 101 7.62 4.64 2.14
N GLN A 102 6.72 4.01 2.89
CA GLN A 102 5.29 4.30 2.86
C GLN A 102 4.95 5.74 3.26
N CYS A 103 5.77 6.42 4.06
CA CYS A 103 5.56 7.84 4.38
C CYS A 103 5.60 8.73 3.12
N LEU A 104 6.38 8.36 2.10
CA LEU A 104 6.40 9.06 0.82
C LEU A 104 5.06 8.96 0.08
N ALA A 105 4.23 7.98 0.40
CA ALA A 105 2.89 7.84 -0.17
C ALA A 105 1.91 8.94 0.29
N LEU A 106 2.27 9.73 1.29
CA LEU A 106 1.51 10.92 1.70
C LEU A 106 1.62 12.04 0.67
N ILE A 107 2.65 12.02 -0.17
CA ILE A 107 2.79 12.94 -1.31
C ILE A 107 1.85 12.46 -2.42
N PRO A 108 0.89 13.29 -2.88
CA PRO A 108 -0.02 12.93 -3.96
C PRO A 108 0.72 12.51 -5.23
N GLY A 109 0.21 11.48 -5.91
CA GLY A 109 0.86 10.93 -7.11
C GLY A 109 1.87 9.81 -6.86
N THR A 110 2.41 9.65 -5.65
CA THR A 110 3.43 8.62 -5.34
C THR A 110 2.92 7.19 -5.51
N SER A 111 1.66 6.90 -5.19
CA SER A 111 1.04 5.58 -5.07
C SER A 111 1.59 4.78 -3.88
N ARG A 112 0.75 4.54 -2.88
CA ARG A 112 1.12 3.81 -1.67
C ARG A 112 1.63 2.39 -1.97
N SER A 113 0.85 1.61 -2.72
CA SER A 113 1.26 0.27 -3.12
C SER A 113 2.52 0.31 -3.99
N GLY A 114 2.64 1.30 -4.87
CA GLY A 114 3.82 1.49 -5.71
C GLY A 114 5.10 1.63 -4.91
N ILE A 115 5.13 2.54 -3.93
CA ILE A 115 6.35 2.79 -3.15
C ILE A 115 6.70 1.64 -2.19
N THR A 116 5.70 0.99 -1.57
CA THR A 116 5.93 -0.17 -0.70
C THR A 116 6.41 -1.38 -1.49
N ILE A 117 5.87 -1.61 -2.69
CA ILE A 117 6.38 -2.64 -3.62
C ILE A 117 7.81 -2.30 -4.04
N THR A 118 8.07 -1.05 -4.41
CA THR A 118 9.41 -0.58 -4.81
C THR A 118 10.44 -0.89 -3.73
N MET A 119 10.15 -0.53 -2.48
CA MET A 119 11.05 -0.82 -1.37
C MET A 119 11.20 -2.31 -1.12
N GLY A 120 10.12 -3.09 -1.18
CA GLY A 120 10.17 -4.55 -1.10
C GLY A 120 11.05 -5.16 -2.19
N ARG A 121 11.01 -4.64 -3.41
CA ARG A 121 11.87 -5.06 -4.52
C ARG A 121 13.35 -4.73 -4.27
N PHE A 122 13.67 -3.53 -3.77
CA PHE A 122 15.03 -3.18 -3.38
C PHE A 122 15.58 -4.08 -2.26
N LEU A 123 14.71 -4.53 -1.36
CA LEU A 123 15.07 -5.51 -0.32
C LEU A 123 15.17 -6.95 -0.85
N GLY A 124 15.05 -7.18 -2.17
CA GLY A 124 15.21 -8.47 -2.83
C GLY A 124 13.98 -9.37 -2.76
N MET A 125 12.79 -8.86 -2.47
CA MET A 125 11.55 -9.64 -2.47
C MET A 125 11.13 -10.03 -3.88
N GLU A 126 10.54 -11.23 -4.01
CA GLU A 126 9.83 -11.65 -5.22
C GLU A 126 8.67 -10.68 -5.53
N ARG A 127 8.38 -10.41 -6.82
CA ARG A 127 7.31 -9.49 -7.26
C ARG A 127 5.99 -9.74 -6.55
N ARG A 128 5.55 -11.00 -6.55
CA ARG A 128 4.29 -11.42 -5.95
C ARG A 128 4.28 -11.24 -4.43
N GLU A 129 5.38 -11.56 -3.76
CA GLU A 129 5.48 -11.43 -2.31
C GLU A 129 5.56 -9.95 -1.88
N ALA A 130 6.26 -9.10 -2.65
CA ALA A 130 6.28 -7.66 -2.42
C ALA A 130 4.89 -7.04 -2.57
N ALA A 131 4.15 -7.39 -3.64
CA ALA A 131 2.77 -6.94 -3.83
C ALA A 131 1.84 -7.42 -2.72
N LYS A 132 1.96 -8.70 -2.32
CA LYS A 132 1.17 -9.28 -1.24
C LYS A 132 1.43 -8.58 0.11
N PHE A 133 2.69 -8.32 0.45
CA PHE A 133 3.04 -7.60 1.67
C PHE A 133 2.53 -6.16 1.63
N ALA A 134 2.67 -5.46 0.50
CA ALA A 134 2.14 -4.11 0.31
C ALA A 134 0.62 -4.03 0.48
N MET A 135 -0.12 -5.01 -0.04
CA MET A 135 -1.58 -5.10 0.14
C MET A 135 -1.96 -5.34 1.60
N LEU A 136 -1.27 -6.26 2.29
CA LEU A 136 -1.51 -6.51 3.72
C LEU A 136 -1.19 -5.30 4.58
N LEU A 137 -0.08 -4.59 4.29
CA LEU A 137 0.31 -3.37 4.97
C LEU A 137 -0.69 -2.22 4.74
N SER A 138 -1.41 -2.23 3.61
CA SER A 138 -2.44 -1.22 3.32
C SER A 138 -3.68 -1.35 4.21
N ILE A 139 -4.00 -2.53 4.72
CA ILE A 139 -5.21 -2.78 5.52
C ILE A 139 -5.26 -1.88 6.76
N PRO A 140 -4.29 -1.91 7.69
CA PRO A 140 -4.35 -1.06 8.88
C PRO A 140 -4.23 0.43 8.56
N THR A 141 -3.48 0.82 7.54
CA THR A 141 -3.35 2.22 7.15
C THR A 141 -4.62 2.79 6.50
N ILE A 142 -5.31 2.00 5.66
CA ILE A 142 -6.61 2.41 5.09
C ILE A 142 -7.67 2.43 6.18
N ALA A 143 -7.68 1.44 7.09
CA ALA A 143 -8.60 1.42 8.21
C ALA A 143 -8.43 2.64 9.11
N ALA A 144 -7.19 3.02 9.46
CA ALA A 144 -6.91 4.22 10.26
C ALA A 144 -7.38 5.50 9.56
N ALA A 145 -7.10 5.66 8.26
CA ALA A 145 -7.55 6.81 7.48
C ALA A 145 -9.09 6.84 7.37
N GLY A 146 -9.71 5.69 7.13
CA GLY A 146 -11.17 5.55 7.04
C GLY A 146 -11.86 5.87 8.37
N MET A 147 -11.27 5.50 9.51
CA MET A 147 -11.79 5.88 10.84
C MET A 147 -11.74 7.39 11.06
N LEU A 148 -10.66 8.05 10.63
CA LEU A 148 -10.55 9.51 10.76
C LEU A 148 -11.59 10.24 9.90
N VAL A 149 -11.74 9.85 8.64
CA VAL A 149 -12.75 10.42 7.73
C VAL A 149 -14.18 10.08 8.20
N GLY A 150 -14.41 8.85 8.64
CA GLY A 150 -15.72 8.43 9.16
C GLY A 150 -16.12 9.19 10.41
N TRP A 151 -15.17 9.48 11.31
CA TRP A 151 -15.42 10.32 12.48
C TRP A 151 -15.78 11.77 12.09
N GLU A 152 -15.06 12.33 11.11
CA GLU A 152 -15.34 13.67 10.58
C GLU A 152 -16.74 13.75 9.96
N LEU A 153 -17.09 12.75 9.13
CA LEU A 153 -18.42 12.62 8.52
C LEU A 153 -19.53 12.50 9.58
N TYR A 154 -19.30 11.72 10.63
CA TYR A 154 -20.25 11.55 11.72
C TYR A 154 -20.46 12.86 12.50
N THR A 155 -19.40 13.64 12.72
CA THR A 155 -19.48 14.91 13.45
C THR A 155 -20.10 16.04 12.65
N THR A 156 -20.02 16.02 11.31
CA THR A 156 -20.67 17.00 10.43
C THR A 156 -22.18 16.80 10.32
N GLY A 157 -22.69 15.60 10.67
CA GLY A 157 -24.14 15.33 10.73
C GLY A 157 -24.85 15.27 9.37
N ASN A 158 -24.12 15.25 8.27
CA ASN A 158 -24.73 15.20 6.92
C ASN A 158 -25.10 13.77 6.53
N PHE A 159 -26.37 13.41 6.79
CA PHE A 159 -26.88 12.06 6.52
C PHE A 159 -26.75 11.63 5.06
N GLN A 160 -26.89 12.57 4.11
CA GLN A 160 -26.79 12.27 2.69
C GLN A 160 -25.36 11.86 2.28
N GLU A 161 -24.35 12.51 2.84
CA GLU A 161 -22.95 12.15 2.61
C GLU A 161 -22.59 10.78 3.19
N ILE A 162 -23.20 10.39 4.30
CA ILE A 162 -23.03 9.05 4.88
C ILE A 162 -23.58 7.98 3.94
N ILE A 163 -24.76 8.18 3.33
CA ILE A 163 -25.32 7.23 2.36
C ILE A 163 -24.38 7.08 1.15
N TYR A 164 -23.93 8.18 0.56
CA TYR A 164 -23.00 8.14 -0.57
C TYR A 164 -21.67 7.47 -0.22
N ALA A 165 -21.18 7.67 1.00
CA ALA A 165 -19.98 7.00 1.48
C ALA A 165 -20.18 5.49 1.59
N MET A 166 -21.34 5.01 2.07
CA MET A 166 -21.66 3.59 2.18
C MET A 166 -21.75 2.91 0.81
N ASP A 167 -22.38 3.57 -0.15
CA ASP A 167 -22.42 3.08 -1.54
C ASP A 167 -21.00 3.00 -2.13
N GLY A 168 -20.21 4.05 -1.95
CA GLY A 168 -18.81 4.09 -2.36
C GLY A 168 -17.97 2.97 -1.75
N ILE A 169 -18.14 2.67 -0.47
CA ILE A 169 -17.46 1.57 0.23
C ILE A 169 -17.85 0.23 -0.40
N THR A 170 -19.14 0.00 -0.66
CA THR A 170 -19.64 -1.25 -1.22
C THR A 170 -19.08 -1.52 -2.61
N TYR A 171 -19.17 -0.55 -3.52
CA TYR A 171 -18.62 -0.70 -4.87
C TYR A 171 -17.08 -0.84 -4.84
N SER A 172 -16.39 -0.03 -4.03
CA SER A 172 -14.94 -0.11 -3.90
C SER A 172 -14.49 -1.47 -3.38
N PHE A 173 -15.22 -2.08 -2.46
CA PHE A 173 -14.93 -3.42 -1.94
C PHE A 173 -14.99 -4.48 -3.04
N ILE A 174 -16.09 -4.49 -3.82
CA ILE A 174 -16.28 -5.46 -4.91
C ILE A 174 -15.17 -5.32 -5.97
N PHE A 175 -14.95 -4.10 -6.46
CA PHE A 175 -13.93 -3.85 -7.48
C PHE A 175 -12.50 -4.09 -6.97
N SER A 176 -12.23 -3.85 -5.68
CA SER A 176 -10.91 -4.13 -5.09
C SER A 176 -10.62 -5.63 -5.05
N ILE A 177 -11.58 -6.48 -4.73
CA ILE A 177 -11.40 -7.94 -4.76
C ILE A 177 -11.02 -8.39 -6.16
N LEU A 178 -11.75 -7.92 -7.17
CA LEU A 178 -11.48 -8.25 -8.57
C LEU A 178 -10.09 -7.76 -9.01
N ALA A 179 -9.75 -6.51 -8.68
CA ALA A 179 -8.46 -5.93 -9.00
C ALA A 179 -7.29 -6.69 -8.34
N ILE A 180 -7.41 -7.05 -7.05
CA ILE A 180 -6.41 -7.84 -6.33
C ILE A 180 -6.24 -9.21 -6.99
N TYR A 181 -7.34 -9.87 -7.35
CA TYR A 181 -7.30 -11.17 -8.04
C TYR A 181 -6.53 -11.07 -9.35
N ILE A 182 -6.86 -10.09 -10.19
CA ILE A 182 -6.21 -9.86 -11.49
C ILE A 182 -4.72 -9.57 -11.30
N ILE A 183 -4.35 -8.66 -10.39
CA ILE A 183 -2.96 -8.29 -10.14
C ILE A 183 -2.16 -9.50 -9.63
N MET A 184 -2.69 -10.26 -8.69
CA MET A 184 -2.01 -11.42 -8.13
C MET A 184 -1.86 -12.56 -9.16
N TRP A 185 -2.83 -12.70 -10.06
CA TRP A 185 -2.74 -13.62 -11.20
C TRP A 185 -1.66 -13.17 -12.21
N TRP A 186 -1.66 -11.88 -12.56
CA TRP A 186 -0.70 -11.27 -13.47
C TRP A 186 0.74 -11.43 -12.97
N LEU A 187 1.00 -11.13 -11.72
CA LEU A 187 2.34 -11.16 -11.13
C LEU A 187 2.91 -12.57 -10.92
N LYS A 188 2.15 -13.62 -11.23
CA LYS A 188 2.69 -14.99 -11.26
C LYS A 188 3.72 -15.19 -12.37
N LYS A 189 3.55 -14.51 -13.51
CA LYS A 189 4.36 -14.72 -14.73
C LYS A 189 4.90 -13.44 -15.34
N SER A 190 4.45 -12.27 -14.87
CA SER A 190 4.73 -10.97 -15.50
C SER A 190 5.45 -10.01 -14.57
N THR A 191 5.86 -8.87 -15.15
CA THR A 191 6.58 -7.78 -14.47
C THR A 191 5.64 -6.64 -14.10
N PHE A 192 6.15 -5.63 -13.38
CA PHE A 192 5.42 -4.39 -13.12
C PHE A 192 5.42 -3.42 -14.31
N LEU A 193 6.00 -3.80 -15.46
CA LEU A 193 6.14 -2.94 -16.64
C LEU A 193 4.84 -2.24 -17.09
N PRO A 194 3.67 -2.91 -17.21
CA PRO A 194 2.43 -2.23 -17.59
C PRO A 194 2.03 -1.09 -16.65
N PHE A 195 2.24 -1.29 -15.35
CA PHE A 195 1.96 -0.26 -14.33
C PHE A 195 2.94 0.93 -14.46
N VAL A 196 4.20 0.66 -14.79
CA VAL A 196 5.20 1.70 -15.07
C VAL A 196 4.81 2.50 -16.30
N VAL A 197 4.51 1.82 -17.42
CA VAL A 197 4.09 2.49 -18.66
C VAL A 197 2.86 3.37 -18.44
N TYR A 198 1.83 2.85 -17.76
CA TYR A 198 0.65 3.64 -17.41
C TYR A 198 1.03 4.90 -16.62
N ARG A 199 1.90 4.79 -15.62
CA ARG A 199 2.35 5.93 -14.80
C ARG A 199 3.14 6.95 -15.63
N LEU A 200 4.02 6.49 -16.53
CA LEU A 200 4.77 7.39 -17.40
C LEU A 200 3.83 8.15 -18.34
N CYS A 201 2.89 7.47 -18.99
CA CYS A 201 1.92 8.12 -19.87
C CYS A 201 1.04 9.13 -19.09
N LEU A 202 0.50 8.72 -17.93
CA LEU A 202 -0.36 9.60 -17.13
C LEU A 202 0.41 10.81 -16.58
N GLY A 203 1.62 10.59 -16.05
CA GLY A 203 2.45 11.68 -15.52
C GLY A 203 2.86 12.67 -16.60
N THR A 204 3.24 12.18 -17.79
CA THR A 204 3.54 13.03 -18.95
C THR A 204 2.32 13.86 -19.38
N TYR A 205 1.14 13.20 -19.48
CA TYR A 205 -0.11 13.88 -19.83
C TYR A 205 -0.44 15.00 -18.82
N LEU A 206 -0.34 14.73 -17.52
CA LEU A 206 -0.60 15.73 -16.47
C LEU A 206 0.36 16.92 -16.56
N LEU A 207 1.64 16.65 -16.82
CA LEU A 207 2.62 17.72 -16.95
C LEU A 207 2.36 18.58 -18.20
N LEU A 208 2.12 17.97 -19.34
CA LEU A 208 1.78 18.72 -20.58
C LEU A 208 0.57 19.61 -20.34
N ASN A 209 -0.52 19.06 -19.79
CA ASN A 209 -1.72 19.85 -19.50
C ASN A 209 -1.48 20.94 -18.45
N SER A 210 -0.59 20.72 -17.47
CA SER A 210 -0.31 21.67 -16.38
C SER A 210 0.63 22.80 -16.81
N TYR A 211 1.44 22.61 -17.88
CA TYR A 211 2.31 23.63 -18.48
C TYR A 211 1.69 24.32 -19.70
N GLY A 212 0.45 23.95 -20.07
CA GLY A 212 -0.31 24.63 -21.14
C GLY A 212 0.04 24.18 -22.56
N TYR A 213 0.50 22.92 -22.72
CA TYR A 213 0.70 22.26 -24.01
C TYR A 213 -0.45 21.31 -24.35
#